data_0085295eec9e7c3c4d4d6960ff8bb6a2
#
_entry.id   0085295eec9e7c3c4d4d6960ff8bb6a2
#
_cell.length_a   1.000
_cell.length_b   1.000
_cell.length_c   1.000
_cell.angle_alpha   90.00
_cell.angle_beta   90.00
_cell.angle_gamma   90.00
#
_symmetry.space_group_name_H-M   'P 1'
#
loop_
_entity.id
_entity.type
_entity.pdbx_description
1 polymer ?
#
loop_
_entity_poly.entity_id
_entity_poly.type
_entity_poly.pdbx_seq_one_letter_code
_entity_poly.pdbx_strand_id
1 'polypeptide(L)'
;MSTVPSYFKDFLSNIRLSTNQVNDLKSGHMTLRRRLEADKTLSNIIVSTFLQGSYRRSTAVKPKNGNKSDVDIIVVTKLDSEEYTPEKALNIFVPFLEKHYKDKYRIQGRSIGISLSYVDLDIVPTSAPSESEIGILQDKAIISEYTIEEFQQNLLVKSLDNFLVKSAYNIFCKSDSEQEWKSDPLLIPDREAEEWDKTHPLEQIRWTVEKNKSCNTHYINVVKALKWWRKIQCPDIKHPKSYPFEHFIGDCCPNGITSVAEGIVLTLENIALDHPSKPFLADRGVPEHDVFARITEDEYSNFYDAVCGTAKIAREAFDCENLYDSVCKWRELFGTEFPPAPEPTKSNSSTGFSTRTEKSIAIPEVRFA
;
A
#
# COMPACT_ATOMS: atom_id res chain seq x y z
N MET A 1 -5.23 -7.47 -27.10
CA MET A 1 -4.73 -7.00 -25.79
C MET A 1 -4.88 -8.14 -24.79
N SER A 2 -3.80 -8.55 -24.14
CA SER A 2 -3.79 -9.66 -23.17
C SER A 2 -3.69 -9.09 -21.74
N THR A 3 -4.79 -9.09 -21.01
CA THR A 3 -4.81 -8.63 -19.61
C THR A 3 -4.28 -9.66 -18.61
N VAL A 4 -4.10 -10.93 -19.06
CA VAL A 4 -3.63 -12.09 -18.27
C VAL A 4 -4.09 -12.08 -16.79
N PRO A 5 -5.41 -11.98 -16.51
CA PRO A 5 -5.92 -11.68 -15.18
C PRO A 5 -5.59 -12.74 -14.13
N SER A 6 -5.54 -14.03 -14.50
CA SER A 6 -5.16 -15.12 -13.60
C SER A 6 -3.69 -15.00 -13.17
N TYR A 7 -2.79 -14.66 -14.08
CA TYR A 7 -1.38 -14.46 -13.80
C TYR A 7 -1.15 -13.26 -12.86
N PHE A 8 -1.86 -12.15 -13.10
CA PHE A 8 -1.80 -11.01 -12.18
C PHE A 8 -2.38 -11.32 -10.80
N LYS A 9 -3.46 -12.11 -10.72
CA LYS A 9 -4.00 -12.56 -9.43
C LYS A 9 -2.98 -13.35 -8.63
N ASP A 10 -2.32 -14.32 -9.26
CA ASP A 10 -1.31 -15.16 -8.64
C ASP A 10 -0.05 -14.33 -8.28
N PHE A 11 0.42 -13.48 -9.20
CA PHE A 11 1.50 -12.54 -8.93
C PHE A 11 1.23 -11.66 -7.71
N LEU A 12 0.07 -11.02 -7.66
CA LEU A 12 -0.32 -10.17 -6.54
C LEU A 12 -0.42 -10.96 -5.23
N SER A 13 -0.86 -12.21 -5.26
CA SER A 13 -0.83 -13.11 -4.11
C SER A 13 0.61 -13.37 -3.65
N ASN A 14 1.53 -13.58 -4.61
CA ASN A 14 2.93 -13.87 -4.32
C ASN A 14 3.69 -12.69 -3.71
N ILE A 15 3.31 -11.45 -4.01
CA ILE A 15 3.99 -10.24 -3.51
C ILE A 15 3.32 -9.60 -2.28
N ARG A 16 2.14 -10.06 -1.88
CA ARG A 16 1.47 -9.60 -0.65
C ARG A 16 2.20 -10.08 0.60
N LEU A 17 1.92 -9.42 1.71
CA LEU A 17 2.31 -9.92 3.03
C LEU A 17 1.69 -11.29 3.26
N SER A 18 2.47 -12.24 3.74
CA SER A 18 1.97 -13.53 4.18
C SER A 18 1.08 -13.40 5.42
N THR A 19 0.27 -14.42 5.69
CA THR A 19 -0.58 -14.46 6.89
C THR A 19 0.26 -14.28 8.18
N ASN A 20 1.45 -14.88 8.24
CA ASN A 20 2.35 -14.72 9.36
C ASN A 20 2.82 -13.27 9.51
N GLN A 21 3.25 -12.63 8.41
CA GLN A 21 3.67 -11.22 8.44
C GLN A 21 2.53 -10.28 8.87
N VAL A 22 1.30 -10.53 8.42
CA VAL A 22 0.12 -9.77 8.86
C VAL A 22 -0.12 -9.98 10.36
N ASN A 23 -0.02 -11.21 10.86
CA ASN A 23 -0.18 -11.51 12.28
C ASN A 23 0.94 -10.86 13.12
N ASP A 24 2.17 -10.85 12.62
CA ASP A 24 3.30 -10.19 13.25
C ASP A 24 3.08 -8.67 13.37
N LEU A 25 2.64 -8.03 12.28
CA LEU A 25 2.28 -6.60 12.28
C LEU A 25 1.17 -6.31 13.31
N LYS A 26 0.08 -7.09 13.29
CA LYS A 26 -1.02 -6.95 14.26
C LYS A 26 -0.56 -7.11 15.69
N SER A 27 0.18 -8.17 15.99
CA SER A 27 0.71 -8.43 17.34
C SER A 27 1.65 -7.32 17.80
N GLY A 28 2.52 -6.85 16.91
CA GLY A 28 3.48 -5.78 17.19
C GLY A 28 2.80 -4.47 17.56
N HIS A 29 1.94 -3.93 16.65
CA HIS A 29 1.31 -2.64 16.89
C HIS A 29 0.29 -2.68 18.04
N MET A 30 -0.50 -3.74 18.18
CA MET A 30 -1.44 -3.88 19.30
C MET A 30 -0.72 -3.93 20.65
N THR A 31 0.41 -4.66 20.72
CA THR A 31 1.22 -4.72 21.95
C THR A 31 1.83 -3.37 22.28
N LEU A 32 2.37 -2.65 21.28
CA LEU A 32 2.92 -1.32 21.47
C LEU A 32 1.85 -0.34 21.97
N ARG A 33 0.71 -0.25 21.28
CA ARG A 33 -0.39 0.66 21.63
C ARG A 33 -0.89 0.42 23.06
N ARG A 34 -1.15 -0.86 23.41
CA ARG A 34 -1.54 -1.24 24.79
C ARG A 34 -0.51 -0.83 25.84
N ARG A 35 0.80 -0.96 25.54
CA ARG A 35 1.86 -0.53 26.45
C ARG A 35 1.92 0.98 26.61
N LEU A 36 1.71 1.74 25.52
CA LEU A 36 1.64 3.21 25.56
C LEU A 36 0.47 3.68 26.43
N GLU A 37 -0.70 3.09 26.26
CA GLU A 37 -1.92 3.38 27.03
C GLU A 37 -1.76 3.02 28.53
N ALA A 38 -1.02 1.95 28.84
CA ALA A 38 -0.79 1.52 30.20
C ALA A 38 0.37 2.23 30.91
N ASP A 39 1.18 3.01 30.20
CA ASP A 39 2.29 3.76 30.81
C ASP A 39 1.77 4.98 31.57
N LYS A 40 2.13 5.08 32.86
CA LYS A 40 1.62 6.12 33.78
C LYS A 40 1.94 7.56 33.34
N THR A 41 3.05 7.75 32.65
CA THR A 41 3.47 9.07 32.18
C THR A 41 2.84 9.38 30.84
N LEU A 42 2.96 8.45 29.89
CA LEU A 42 2.49 8.66 28.53
C LEU A 42 0.96 8.69 28.41
N SER A 43 0.24 7.91 29.23
CA SER A 43 -1.23 7.91 29.24
C SER A 43 -1.85 9.27 29.58
N ASN A 44 -1.13 10.14 30.30
CA ASN A 44 -1.58 11.49 30.61
C ASN A 44 -1.48 12.45 29.43
N ILE A 45 -0.57 12.17 28.50
CA ILE A 45 -0.31 13.05 27.35
C ILE A 45 -0.86 12.47 26.03
N ILE A 46 -1.08 11.17 25.93
CA ILE A 46 -1.64 10.53 24.73
C ILE A 46 -3.15 10.78 24.68
N VAL A 47 -3.63 11.30 23.56
CA VAL A 47 -5.04 11.48 23.23
C VAL A 47 -5.60 10.21 22.57
N SER A 48 -4.91 9.73 21.53
CA SER A 48 -5.29 8.55 20.77
C SER A 48 -4.10 8.01 19.97
N THR A 49 -4.26 6.80 19.44
CA THR A 49 -3.28 6.21 18.52
C THR A 49 -3.99 5.62 17.32
N PHE A 50 -3.42 5.74 16.12
CA PHE A 50 -3.98 5.11 14.93
C PHE A 50 -2.90 4.68 13.94
N LEU A 51 -3.23 3.71 13.08
CA LEU A 51 -2.34 3.19 12.06
C LEU A 51 -2.25 4.13 10.85
N GLN A 52 -1.04 4.24 10.30
CA GLN A 52 -0.75 4.96 9.07
C GLN A 52 0.13 4.11 8.14
N GLY A 53 0.63 4.71 7.08
CA GLY A 53 1.61 4.14 6.18
C GLY A 53 1.05 3.10 5.23
N SER A 54 1.94 2.35 4.61
CA SER A 54 1.61 1.41 3.54
C SER A 54 0.75 0.23 4.02
N TYR A 55 0.94 -0.21 5.27
CA TYR A 55 0.11 -1.26 5.86
C TYR A 55 -1.35 -0.81 5.96
N ARG A 56 -1.60 0.37 6.54
CA ARG A 56 -2.97 0.91 6.69
C ARG A 56 -3.65 1.16 5.34
N ARG A 57 -2.92 1.68 4.35
CA ARG A 57 -3.44 1.90 2.99
C ARG A 57 -3.52 0.64 2.14
N SER A 58 -3.16 -0.53 2.67
CA SER A 58 -3.14 -1.81 1.96
C SER A 58 -2.20 -1.83 0.75
N THR A 59 -1.21 -0.96 0.70
CA THR A 59 -0.21 -0.85 -0.37
C THR A 59 1.14 -1.48 0.00
N ALA A 60 1.21 -2.13 1.17
CA ALA A 60 2.40 -2.87 1.59
C ALA A 60 2.63 -4.09 0.70
N VAL A 61 3.90 -4.35 0.39
CA VAL A 61 4.36 -5.56 -0.31
C VAL A 61 5.36 -6.30 0.56
N LYS A 62 5.45 -7.62 0.38
CA LYS A 62 6.35 -8.44 1.18
C LYS A 62 7.79 -7.90 1.16
N PRO A 63 8.48 -7.93 2.30
CA PRO A 63 9.89 -7.55 2.36
C PRO A 63 10.76 -8.53 1.57
N LYS A 64 11.96 -8.09 1.16
CA LYS A 64 13.00 -8.91 0.51
C LYS A 64 14.26 -8.91 1.34
N ASN A 65 15.13 -9.85 1.08
CA ASN A 65 16.52 -9.89 1.59
C ASN A 65 16.61 -9.84 3.13
N GLY A 66 15.72 -10.55 3.82
CA GLY A 66 15.72 -10.60 5.28
C GLY A 66 15.18 -9.33 5.97
N ASN A 67 14.71 -8.34 5.22
CA ASN A 67 14.01 -7.19 5.79
C ASN A 67 12.70 -7.63 6.43
N LYS A 68 12.22 -6.84 7.38
CA LYS A 68 10.94 -7.05 8.06
C LYS A 68 9.84 -6.17 7.46
N SER A 69 8.60 -6.53 7.76
CA SER A 69 7.46 -5.65 7.50
C SER A 69 7.44 -4.54 8.53
N ASP A 70 7.00 -3.36 8.14
CA ASP A 70 6.91 -2.16 8.96
C ASP A 70 5.46 -1.70 9.14
N VAL A 71 5.18 -1.09 10.28
CA VAL A 71 3.91 -0.42 10.54
C VAL A 71 4.15 0.92 11.24
N ASP A 72 3.54 1.96 10.68
CA ASP A 72 3.59 3.31 11.23
C ASP A 72 2.39 3.53 12.16
N ILE A 73 2.66 4.09 13.35
CA ILE A 73 1.67 4.38 14.38
C ILE A 73 1.75 5.87 14.70
N ILE A 74 0.71 6.61 14.36
CA ILE A 74 0.55 7.98 14.84
C ILE A 74 0.13 7.93 16.30
N VAL A 75 0.82 8.68 17.13
CA VAL A 75 0.51 8.89 18.54
C VAL A 75 0.12 10.34 18.73
N VAL A 76 -1.18 10.60 18.80
CA VAL A 76 -1.71 11.95 19.03
C VAL A 76 -1.49 12.31 20.48
N THR A 77 -0.83 13.44 20.71
CA THR A 77 -0.48 13.88 22.06
C THR A 77 -1.10 15.24 22.42
N LYS A 78 -1.01 15.60 23.69
CA LYS A 78 -1.39 16.93 24.22
C LYS A 78 -0.19 17.89 24.29
N LEU A 79 0.93 17.55 23.63
CA LEU A 79 2.13 18.37 23.65
C LEU A 79 1.90 19.64 22.83
N ASP A 80 2.06 20.79 23.45
CA ASP A 80 1.98 22.07 22.76
C ASP A 80 3.24 22.28 21.92
N SER A 81 3.07 22.54 20.61
CA SER A 81 4.17 22.79 19.68
C SER A 81 4.94 24.09 19.98
N GLU A 82 4.36 25.03 20.73
CA GLU A 82 5.03 26.23 21.15
C GLU A 82 5.91 26.01 22.39
N GLU A 83 5.55 25.03 23.26
CA GLU A 83 6.28 24.73 24.50
C GLU A 83 7.33 23.61 24.30
N TYR A 84 7.06 22.68 23.40
CA TYR A 84 7.90 21.50 23.18
C TYR A 84 8.60 21.58 21.82
N THR A 85 9.94 21.61 21.85
CA THR A 85 10.71 21.41 20.61
C THR A 85 10.54 19.99 20.09
N PRO A 86 10.72 19.74 18.78
CA PRO A 86 10.67 18.41 18.18
C PRO A 86 11.51 17.36 18.91
N GLU A 87 12.72 17.72 19.28
CA GLU A 87 13.62 16.82 20.02
C GLU A 87 13.08 16.47 21.42
N LYS A 88 12.57 17.45 22.16
CA LYS A 88 11.96 17.21 23.47
C LYS A 88 10.75 16.30 23.36
N ALA A 89 9.90 16.52 22.36
CA ALA A 89 8.70 15.70 22.12
C ALA A 89 9.04 14.22 21.85
N LEU A 90 10.07 13.95 21.05
CA LEU A 90 10.56 12.60 20.82
C LEU A 90 11.19 12.00 22.09
N ASN A 91 11.96 12.78 22.84
CA ASN A 91 12.66 12.32 24.03
C ASN A 91 11.73 11.97 25.22
N ILE A 92 10.49 12.50 25.26
CA ILE A 92 9.49 12.11 26.26
C ILE A 92 9.22 10.61 26.25
N PHE A 93 9.36 9.95 25.10
CA PHE A 93 9.15 8.50 24.96
C PHE A 93 10.34 7.65 25.45
N VAL A 94 11.53 8.25 25.66
CA VAL A 94 12.74 7.49 25.99
C VAL A 94 12.60 6.63 27.26
N PRO A 95 12.05 7.10 28.39
CA PRO A 95 11.88 6.23 29.57
C PRO A 95 11.01 5.00 29.32
N PHE A 96 9.95 5.14 28.52
CA PHE A 96 9.09 4.04 28.08
C PHE A 96 9.85 3.07 27.18
N LEU A 97 10.65 3.59 26.25
CA LEU A 97 11.44 2.80 25.31
C LEU A 97 12.53 2.02 26.03
N GLU A 98 13.25 2.64 26.96
CA GLU A 98 14.25 1.96 27.81
C GLU A 98 13.64 0.82 28.64
N LYS A 99 12.42 1.03 29.13
CA LYS A 99 11.72 0.02 29.92
C LYS A 99 11.25 -1.18 29.09
N HIS A 100 10.77 -0.96 27.87
CA HIS A 100 10.07 -1.99 27.10
C HIS A 100 10.81 -2.46 25.85
N TYR A 101 11.74 -1.65 25.32
CA TYR A 101 12.39 -1.84 24.01
C TYR A 101 13.89 -1.49 24.07
N LYS A 102 14.52 -1.65 25.23
CA LYS A 102 15.94 -1.39 25.40
C LYS A 102 16.76 -2.06 24.28
N ASP A 103 17.73 -1.35 23.72
CA ASP A 103 18.60 -1.78 22.62
C ASP A 103 17.88 -2.16 21.31
N LYS A 104 16.58 -1.83 21.20
CA LYS A 104 15.75 -2.12 20.01
C LYS A 104 15.13 -0.89 19.37
N TYR A 105 15.39 0.30 19.88
CA TYR A 105 14.82 1.53 19.35
C TYR A 105 15.89 2.49 18.86
N ARG A 106 15.48 3.37 17.95
CA ARG A 106 16.29 4.49 17.45
C ARG A 106 15.41 5.70 17.24
N ILE A 107 15.83 6.86 17.79
CA ILE A 107 15.18 8.13 17.50
C ILE A 107 15.64 8.59 16.12
N GLN A 108 14.67 8.81 15.22
CA GLN A 108 14.86 9.28 13.85
C GLN A 108 14.57 10.78 13.74
N GLY A 109 14.56 11.35 12.55
CA GLY A 109 14.23 12.77 12.35
C GLY A 109 12.81 13.12 12.78
N ARG A 110 11.82 12.28 12.40
CA ARG A 110 10.39 12.53 12.60
C ARG A 110 9.66 11.45 13.38
N SER A 111 10.32 10.38 13.75
CA SER A 111 9.72 9.20 14.37
C SER A 111 10.68 8.49 15.30
N ILE A 112 10.19 7.46 15.98
CA ILE A 112 10.97 6.54 16.76
C ILE A 112 10.77 5.15 16.19
N GLY A 113 11.82 4.60 15.58
CA GLY A 113 11.83 3.24 15.05
C GLY A 113 12.11 2.22 16.14
N ILE A 114 11.33 1.15 16.22
CA ILE A 114 11.52 0.00 17.09
C ILE A 114 11.69 -1.23 16.22
N SER A 115 12.85 -1.90 16.32
CA SER A 115 13.15 -3.08 15.53
C SER A 115 13.04 -4.35 16.38
N LEU A 116 11.93 -5.07 16.22
CA LEU A 116 11.73 -6.38 16.83
C LEU A 116 12.27 -7.49 15.93
N SER A 117 12.38 -8.71 16.44
CA SER A 117 12.87 -9.84 15.63
C SER A 117 12.00 -10.16 14.41
N TYR A 118 10.71 -9.81 14.45
CA TYR A 118 9.68 -10.20 13.49
C TYR A 118 9.00 -9.02 12.77
N VAL A 119 9.10 -7.78 13.31
CA VAL A 119 8.43 -6.59 12.76
C VAL A 119 9.21 -5.34 13.13
N ASP A 120 9.16 -4.33 12.28
CA ASP A 120 9.61 -2.97 12.58
C ASP A 120 8.39 -2.08 12.85
N LEU A 121 8.45 -1.24 13.90
CA LEU A 121 7.39 -0.34 14.32
C LEU A 121 7.93 1.08 14.33
N ASP A 122 7.17 2.02 13.77
CA ASP A 122 7.50 3.43 13.82
C ASP A 122 6.45 4.20 14.64
N ILE A 123 6.88 4.85 15.71
CA ILE A 123 6.07 5.77 16.51
C ILE A 123 6.26 7.17 15.94
N VAL A 124 5.18 7.79 15.52
CA VAL A 124 5.16 9.18 15.05
C VAL A 124 4.30 9.99 16.02
N PRO A 125 4.90 10.68 17.01
CA PRO A 125 4.14 11.53 17.90
C PRO A 125 3.67 12.80 17.16
N THR A 126 2.54 13.36 17.58
CA THR A 126 2.07 14.65 17.09
C THR A 126 2.00 15.66 18.21
N SER A 127 1.90 16.96 17.87
CA SER A 127 1.48 17.98 18.82
C SER A 127 0.00 17.85 19.19
N ALA A 128 -0.46 18.69 20.12
CA ALA A 128 -1.86 18.77 20.50
C ALA A 128 -2.73 19.25 19.32
N PRO A 129 -3.77 18.48 18.93
CA PRO A 129 -4.79 18.97 18.02
C PRO A 129 -5.74 19.94 18.72
N SER A 130 -6.56 20.67 17.95
CA SER A 130 -7.63 21.49 18.50
C SER A 130 -8.66 20.64 19.26
N GLU A 131 -9.44 21.24 20.16
CA GLU A 131 -10.45 20.53 20.94
C GLU A 131 -11.52 19.88 20.05
N SER A 132 -11.90 20.52 18.94
CA SER A 132 -12.85 19.99 17.98
C SER A 132 -12.32 18.74 17.24
N GLU A 133 -11.01 18.63 17.07
CA GLU A 133 -10.37 17.51 16.40
C GLU A 133 -10.16 16.30 17.31
N ILE A 134 -10.05 16.52 18.63
CA ILE A 134 -9.85 15.44 19.60
C ILE A 134 -10.98 14.40 19.49
N GLY A 135 -12.23 14.82 19.43
CA GLY A 135 -13.39 13.93 19.25
C GLY A 135 -13.31 13.14 17.96
N ILE A 136 -13.01 13.81 16.85
CA ILE A 136 -12.85 13.18 15.53
C ILE A 136 -11.71 12.15 15.53
N LEU A 137 -10.58 12.48 16.13
CA LEU A 137 -9.42 11.59 16.19
C LEU A 137 -9.66 10.38 17.10
N GLN A 138 -10.41 10.53 18.19
CA GLN A 138 -10.80 9.43 19.06
C GLN A 138 -11.75 8.45 18.37
N ASP A 139 -12.77 8.95 17.68
CA ASP A 139 -13.70 8.11 16.91
C ASP A 139 -12.98 7.36 15.77
N LYS A 140 -12.04 8.02 15.10
CA LYS A 140 -11.25 7.44 14.03
C LYS A 140 -10.19 6.44 14.53
N ALA A 141 -9.68 6.57 15.74
CA ALA A 141 -8.76 5.60 16.32
C ALA A 141 -9.34 4.19 16.38
N ILE A 142 -10.66 4.08 16.67
CA ILE A 142 -11.39 2.81 16.72
C ILE A 142 -11.44 2.13 15.33
N ILE A 143 -11.55 2.93 14.28
CA ILE A 143 -11.66 2.46 12.89
C ILE A 143 -10.30 2.08 12.30
N SER A 144 -9.23 2.63 12.83
CA SER A 144 -7.87 2.45 12.31
C SER A 144 -7.26 1.07 12.59
N GLU A 145 -7.98 0.18 13.26
CA GLU A 145 -7.51 -1.19 13.51
C GLU A 145 -7.49 -2.05 12.24
N TYR A 146 -8.22 -1.64 11.20
CA TYR A 146 -8.36 -2.37 9.95
C TYR A 146 -7.61 -1.71 8.80
N THR A 147 -7.01 -2.51 7.93
CA THR A 147 -6.51 -2.04 6.64
C THR A 147 -7.67 -1.71 5.69
N ILE A 148 -7.41 -0.97 4.60
CA ILE A 148 -8.45 -0.69 3.60
C ILE A 148 -9.02 -1.98 3.01
N GLU A 149 -8.19 -2.99 2.72
CA GLU A 149 -8.64 -4.27 2.15
C GLU A 149 -9.49 -5.07 3.16
N GLU A 150 -9.07 -5.14 4.42
CA GLU A 150 -9.88 -5.80 5.47
C GLU A 150 -11.22 -5.12 5.66
N PHE A 151 -11.25 -3.80 5.61
CA PHE A 151 -12.45 -3.02 5.69
C PHE A 151 -13.40 -3.30 4.52
N GLN A 152 -12.90 -3.34 3.29
CA GLN A 152 -13.68 -3.67 2.10
C GLN A 152 -14.20 -5.12 2.13
N GLN A 153 -13.40 -6.08 2.60
CA GLN A 153 -13.81 -7.47 2.77
C GLN A 153 -14.94 -7.61 3.80
N ASN A 154 -14.84 -6.90 4.93
CA ASN A 154 -15.89 -6.91 5.96
C ASN A 154 -17.20 -6.28 5.47
N LEU A 155 -17.13 -5.34 4.52
CA LEU A 155 -18.33 -4.79 3.87
C LEU A 155 -19.03 -5.79 2.94
N LEU A 156 -18.26 -6.66 2.29
CA LEU A 156 -18.78 -7.68 1.37
C LEU A 156 -19.40 -8.88 2.12
N VAL A 157 -18.96 -9.16 3.35
CA VAL A 157 -19.52 -10.19 4.20
C VAL A 157 -20.75 -9.60 4.91
N LYS A 158 -21.95 -10.03 4.51
CA LYS A 158 -23.27 -9.57 4.98
C LYS A 158 -23.58 -9.73 6.50
N SER A 159 -22.58 -9.94 7.35
CA SER A 159 -22.75 -10.03 8.81
C SER A 159 -22.57 -8.69 9.55
N LEU A 160 -22.91 -7.59 8.89
CA LEU A 160 -22.67 -6.22 9.33
C LEU A 160 -23.81 -5.62 10.16
N ASP A 161 -24.21 -6.31 11.21
CA ASP A 161 -24.96 -5.68 12.31
C ASP A 161 -24.06 -4.89 13.27
N ASN A 162 -22.79 -4.74 12.92
CA ASN A 162 -21.86 -4.03 13.76
C ASN A 162 -21.94 -2.51 13.47
N PHE A 163 -22.53 -1.77 14.39
CA PHE A 163 -22.66 -0.30 14.37
C PHE A 163 -21.33 0.39 14.03
N LEU A 164 -20.22 -0.14 14.54
CA LEU A 164 -18.86 0.40 14.31
C LEU A 164 -18.43 0.31 12.85
N VAL A 165 -18.77 -0.76 12.14
CA VAL A 165 -18.41 -0.91 10.73
C VAL A 165 -19.31 -0.04 9.84
N LYS A 166 -20.59 0.14 10.21
CA LYS A 166 -21.47 1.11 9.53
C LYS A 166 -21.01 2.55 9.74
N SER A 167 -20.59 2.89 10.94
CA SER A 167 -20.01 4.21 11.25
C SER A 167 -18.73 4.43 10.47
N ALA A 168 -17.83 3.44 10.43
CA ALA A 168 -16.62 3.47 9.64
C ALA A 168 -16.90 3.66 8.14
N TYR A 169 -17.88 2.93 7.60
CA TYR A 169 -18.29 3.08 6.20
C TYR A 169 -18.86 4.47 5.92
N ASN A 170 -19.73 4.97 6.76
CA ASN A 170 -20.27 6.33 6.63
C ASN A 170 -19.14 7.37 6.72
N ILE A 171 -18.16 7.11 7.55
CA ILE A 171 -16.99 7.94 7.72
C ILE A 171 -16.08 7.93 6.48
N PHE A 172 -15.88 6.79 5.80
CA PHE A 172 -15.00 6.68 4.64
C PHE A 172 -15.70 6.79 3.28
N CYS A 173 -17.00 6.57 3.19
CA CYS A 173 -17.71 6.41 1.92
C CYS A 173 -18.94 7.34 1.73
N LYS A 174 -19.41 8.05 2.76
CA LYS A 174 -20.47 9.05 2.63
C LYS A 174 -19.90 10.45 2.74
N SER A 175 -19.52 11.01 1.64
CA SER A 175 -19.16 12.42 1.49
C SER A 175 -20.37 13.27 1.06
N ASP A 176 -21.49 13.18 1.75
CA ASP A 176 -22.60 14.10 1.48
C ASP A 176 -22.53 15.41 2.31
N SER A 177 -21.51 15.57 3.13
CA SER A 177 -21.18 16.83 3.76
C SER A 177 -19.67 17.09 3.70
N GLU A 178 -19.24 17.86 2.71
CA GLU A 178 -17.83 18.31 2.55
C GLU A 178 -17.30 19.11 3.76
N GLN A 179 -18.15 19.46 4.71
CA GLN A 179 -17.81 20.33 5.84
C GLN A 179 -17.35 19.61 7.11
N GLU A 180 -17.71 18.33 7.32
CA GLU A 180 -17.36 17.59 8.55
C GLU A 180 -15.98 16.92 8.52
N TRP A 181 -15.25 16.98 7.41
CA TRP A 181 -14.03 16.20 7.18
C TRP A 181 -12.75 17.02 7.03
N LYS A 182 -12.85 18.33 7.03
CA LYS A 182 -11.68 19.21 7.07
C LYS A 182 -11.12 19.26 8.50
N SER A 183 -10.57 18.13 8.97
CA SER A 183 -9.66 18.21 10.11
C SER A 183 -8.40 18.95 9.67
N ASP A 184 -7.86 19.80 10.53
CA ASP A 184 -6.60 20.46 10.25
C ASP A 184 -5.45 19.42 10.18
N PRO A 185 -4.38 19.71 9.44
CA PRO A 185 -3.19 18.88 9.45
C PRO A 185 -2.64 18.74 10.87
N LEU A 186 -2.18 17.54 11.22
CA LEU A 186 -1.44 17.31 12.45
C LEU A 186 -0.01 17.86 12.31
N LEU A 187 0.57 18.27 13.42
CA LEU A 187 1.98 18.66 13.47
C LEU A 187 2.81 17.48 13.98
N ILE A 188 3.82 17.08 13.24
CA ILE A 188 4.80 16.05 13.62
C ILE A 188 6.17 16.70 13.85
N PRO A 189 6.99 16.16 14.78
CA PRO A 189 8.30 16.76 15.04
C PRO A 189 9.24 16.47 13.87
N ASP A 190 9.97 17.49 13.40
CA ASP A 190 11.15 17.31 12.55
C ASP A 190 12.38 17.79 13.30
N ARG A 191 13.13 16.85 13.89
CA ARG A 191 14.32 17.15 14.67
C ARG A 191 15.48 17.68 13.83
N GLU A 192 15.51 17.29 12.53
CA GLU A 192 16.58 17.71 11.61
C GLU A 192 16.36 19.16 11.15
N ALA A 193 15.10 19.55 10.94
CA ALA A 193 14.72 20.93 10.63
C ALA A 193 14.50 21.79 11.89
N GLU A 194 14.50 21.18 13.09
CA GLU A 194 14.20 21.84 14.38
C GLU A 194 12.82 22.50 14.43
N GLU A 195 11.86 22.04 13.62
CA GLU A 195 10.52 22.61 13.52
C GLU A 195 9.43 21.51 13.53
N TRP A 196 8.20 21.93 13.81
CA TRP A 196 7.03 21.09 13.66
C TRP A 196 6.53 21.18 12.23
N ASP A 197 6.46 20.00 11.56
CA ASP A 197 6.06 19.89 10.16
C ASP A 197 4.62 19.39 10.06
N LYS A 198 3.87 19.89 9.10
CA LYS A 198 2.48 19.50 8.88
C LYS A 198 2.38 18.13 8.19
N THR A 199 1.41 17.35 8.61
CA THR A 199 1.03 16.09 7.95
C THR A 199 -0.46 15.84 8.08
N HIS A 200 -1.06 15.18 7.09
CA HIS A 200 -2.48 14.85 7.13
C HIS A 200 -2.74 13.36 6.80
N PRO A 201 -2.39 12.43 7.70
CA PRO A 201 -2.48 10.99 7.45
C PRO A 201 -3.88 10.52 7.07
N LEU A 202 -4.92 11.12 7.66
CA LEU A 202 -6.31 10.76 7.40
C LEU A 202 -6.72 11.12 5.97
N GLU A 203 -6.29 12.27 5.46
CA GLU A 203 -6.55 12.67 4.08
C GLU A 203 -5.85 11.74 3.08
N GLN A 204 -4.62 11.34 3.38
CA GLN A 204 -3.90 10.36 2.56
C GLN A 204 -4.63 9.02 2.46
N ILE A 205 -5.24 8.56 3.58
CA ILE A 205 -6.04 7.33 3.61
C ILE A 205 -7.34 7.54 2.81
N ARG A 206 -8.08 8.62 3.05
CA ARG A 206 -9.32 8.97 2.35
C ARG A 206 -9.10 9.01 0.85
N TRP A 207 -8.08 9.74 0.43
CA TRP A 207 -7.72 9.85 -0.98
C TRP A 207 -7.42 8.47 -1.62
N THR A 208 -6.68 7.61 -0.92
CA THR A 208 -6.39 6.25 -1.41
C THR A 208 -7.66 5.43 -1.61
N VAL A 209 -8.63 5.53 -0.69
CA VAL A 209 -9.93 4.84 -0.81
C VAL A 209 -10.70 5.33 -2.02
N GLU A 210 -10.81 6.66 -2.20
CA GLU A 210 -11.53 7.28 -3.31
C GLU A 210 -10.87 6.94 -4.65
N LYS A 211 -9.54 7.05 -4.72
CA LYS A 211 -8.80 6.67 -5.91
C LYS A 211 -8.97 5.20 -6.28
N ASN A 212 -8.93 4.30 -5.29
CA ASN A 212 -9.16 2.88 -5.54
C ASN A 212 -10.56 2.62 -6.07
N LYS A 213 -11.58 3.32 -5.55
CA LYS A 213 -12.95 3.26 -6.05
C LYS A 213 -13.07 3.77 -7.48
N SER A 214 -12.48 4.91 -7.80
CA SER A 214 -12.49 5.49 -9.16
C SER A 214 -11.74 4.65 -10.20
N CYS A 215 -10.85 3.78 -9.75
CA CYS A 215 -10.09 2.82 -10.55
C CYS A 215 -10.67 1.40 -10.52
N ASN A 216 -11.97 1.23 -10.29
CA ASN A 216 -12.65 -0.08 -10.24
C ASN A 216 -11.96 -1.08 -9.28
N THR A 217 -11.43 -0.61 -8.16
CA THR A 217 -10.68 -1.39 -7.14
C THR A 217 -9.32 -1.93 -7.59
N HIS A 218 -8.81 -1.49 -8.73
CA HIS A 218 -7.51 -1.94 -9.24
C HIS A 218 -6.32 -1.11 -8.76
N TYR A 219 -6.52 0.16 -8.33
CA TYR A 219 -5.44 1.09 -7.99
C TYR A 219 -4.46 0.54 -6.93
N ILE A 220 -4.95 0.02 -5.81
CA ILE A 220 -4.09 -0.56 -4.76
C ILE A 220 -3.20 -1.68 -5.32
N ASN A 221 -3.71 -2.49 -6.23
CA ASN A 221 -2.97 -3.55 -6.87
C ASN A 221 -1.93 -3.03 -7.89
N VAL A 222 -2.24 -1.95 -8.61
CA VAL A 222 -1.27 -1.24 -9.47
C VAL A 222 -0.12 -0.71 -8.62
N VAL A 223 -0.40 -0.05 -7.50
CA VAL A 223 0.62 0.43 -6.54
C VAL A 223 1.50 -0.71 -6.05
N LYS A 224 0.91 -1.84 -5.62
CA LYS A 224 1.68 -3.01 -5.17
C LYS A 224 2.60 -3.54 -6.27
N ALA A 225 2.08 -3.69 -7.48
CA ALA A 225 2.84 -4.19 -8.62
C ALA A 225 4.03 -3.27 -8.96
N LEU A 226 3.81 -1.95 -9.04
CA LEU A 226 4.86 -0.99 -9.33
C LEU A 226 5.88 -0.83 -8.19
N LYS A 227 5.44 -0.91 -6.93
CA LYS A 227 6.38 -0.99 -5.78
C LYS A 227 7.22 -2.25 -5.83
N TRP A 228 6.66 -3.37 -6.27
CA TRP A 228 7.40 -4.61 -6.48
C TRP A 228 8.37 -4.49 -7.64
N TRP A 229 7.93 -3.97 -8.79
CA TRP A 229 8.79 -3.67 -9.95
C TRP A 229 10.01 -2.86 -9.52
N ARG A 230 9.81 -1.77 -8.77
CA ARG A 230 10.92 -0.94 -8.29
C ARG A 230 11.93 -1.74 -7.44
N LYS A 231 11.45 -2.66 -6.60
CA LYS A 231 12.34 -3.55 -5.80
C LYS A 231 13.15 -4.53 -6.65
N ILE A 232 12.67 -4.89 -7.84
CA ILE A 232 13.32 -5.87 -8.71
C ILE A 232 14.24 -5.18 -9.72
N GLN A 233 13.73 -4.16 -10.40
CA GLN A 233 14.39 -3.53 -11.53
C GLN A 233 15.30 -2.37 -11.10
N CYS A 234 15.03 -1.76 -9.95
CA CYS A 234 15.72 -0.56 -9.51
C CYS A 234 16.27 -0.72 -8.08
N PRO A 235 17.02 -1.80 -7.75
CA PRO A 235 17.48 -2.05 -6.37
C PRO A 235 18.44 -0.96 -5.87
N ASP A 236 19.23 -0.36 -6.76
CA ASP A 236 20.25 0.64 -6.45
C ASP A 236 19.70 2.08 -6.48
N ILE A 237 18.50 2.29 -7.03
CA ILE A 237 17.86 3.60 -7.07
C ILE A 237 17.26 3.91 -5.69
N LYS A 238 17.84 4.90 -4.99
CA LYS A 238 17.43 5.29 -3.65
C LYS A 238 16.07 5.99 -3.63
N HIS A 239 15.81 6.86 -4.59
CA HIS A 239 14.58 7.66 -4.71
C HIS A 239 13.85 7.39 -6.04
N PRO A 240 12.50 7.61 -6.11
CA PRO A 240 11.60 7.99 -5.01
C PRO A 240 11.45 6.86 -3.98
N LYS A 241 11.32 7.23 -2.70
CA LYS A 241 10.98 6.27 -1.64
C LYS A 241 9.53 5.79 -1.75
N SER A 242 9.12 4.87 -0.88
CA SER A 242 7.83 4.17 -0.98
C SER A 242 6.62 5.09 -1.05
N TYR A 243 6.49 6.07 -0.13
CA TYR A 243 5.35 6.98 -0.12
C TYR A 243 5.36 7.97 -1.30
N PRO A 244 6.47 8.69 -1.59
CA PRO A 244 6.57 9.51 -2.78
C PRO A 244 6.23 8.77 -4.09
N PHE A 245 6.70 7.53 -4.23
CA PHE A 245 6.38 6.73 -5.41
C PHE A 245 4.90 6.33 -5.47
N GLU A 246 4.31 5.91 -4.35
CA GLU A 246 2.88 5.62 -4.25
C GLU A 246 2.03 6.84 -4.61
N HIS A 247 2.43 8.03 -4.12
CA HIS A 247 1.78 9.29 -4.43
C HIS A 247 1.82 9.58 -5.94
N PHE A 248 3.00 9.49 -6.56
CA PHE A 248 3.20 9.72 -7.98
C PHE A 248 2.41 8.73 -8.87
N ILE A 249 2.41 7.44 -8.50
CA ILE A 249 1.51 6.46 -9.15
C ILE A 249 0.05 6.94 -9.08
N GLY A 250 -0.36 7.50 -7.95
CA GLY A 250 -1.72 8.00 -7.76
C GLY A 250 -2.09 9.12 -8.72
N ASP A 251 -1.18 10.04 -8.98
CA ASP A 251 -1.41 11.14 -9.92
C ASP A 251 -1.44 10.66 -11.37
N CYS A 252 -0.55 9.74 -11.72
CA CYS A 252 -0.40 9.26 -13.09
C CYS A 252 -1.35 8.11 -13.47
N CYS A 253 -1.92 7.38 -12.50
CA CYS A 253 -2.87 6.30 -12.77
C CYS A 253 -4.24 6.88 -13.19
N PRO A 254 -4.74 6.63 -14.41
CA PRO A 254 -6.03 7.17 -14.82
C PRO A 254 -7.19 6.50 -14.07
N ASN A 255 -8.30 7.24 -13.94
CA ASN A 255 -9.54 6.67 -13.42
C ASN A 255 -10.17 5.73 -14.47
N GLY A 256 -11.02 4.81 -14.01
CA GLY A 256 -11.79 3.93 -14.87
C GLY A 256 -11.01 2.73 -15.44
N ILE A 257 -9.76 2.50 -15.04
CA ILE A 257 -9.00 1.32 -15.49
C ILE A 257 -9.78 0.03 -15.20
N THR A 258 -9.71 -0.92 -16.14
CA THR A 258 -10.49 -2.16 -16.12
C THR A 258 -9.69 -3.38 -15.68
N SER A 259 -8.37 -3.24 -15.58
CA SER A 259 -7.47 -4.29 -15.12
C SER A 259 -6.19 -3.71 -14.49
N VAL A 260 -5.49 -4.56 -13.73
CA VAL A 260 -4.18 -4.19 -13.16
C VAL A 260 -3.14 -4.00 -14.28
N ALA A 261 -3.15 -4.84 -15.30
CA ALA A 261 -2.25 -4.72 -16.46
C ALA A 261 -2.42 -3.36 -17.15
N GLU A 262 -3.66 -2.99 -17.46
CA GLU A 262 -3.97 -1.67 -18.06
C GLU A 262 -3.51 -0.53 -17.15
N GLY A 263 -3.81 -0.61 -15.86
CA GLY A 263 -3.41 0.42 -14.91
C GLY A 263 -1.89 0.59 -14.83
N ILE A 264 -1.11 -0.49 -14.88
CA ILE A 264 0.36 -0.44 -14.90
C ILE A 264 0.85 0.26 -16.16
N VAL A 265 0.36 -0.18 -17.33
CA VAL A 265 0.79 0.37 -18.63
C VAL A 265 0.50 1.87 -18.70
N LEU A 266 -0.75 2.26 -18.47
CA LEU A 266 -1.16 3.65 -18.56
C LEU A 266 -0.45 4.54 -17.53
N THR A 267 -0.22 4.04 -16.31
CA THR A 267 0.53 4.80 -15.30
C THR A 267 1.97 5.06 -15.75
N LEU A 268 2.66 4.04 -16.24
CA LEU A 268 4.05 4.18 -16.70
C LEU A 268 4.15 5.09 -17.93
N GLU A 269 3.21 4.98 -18.87
CA GLU A 269 3.16 5.85 -20.06
C GLU A 269 2.87 7.32 -19.70
N ASN A 270 1.95 7.57 -18.77
CA ASN A 270 1.67 8.93 -18.31
C ASN A 270 2.89 9.54 -17.60
N ILE A 271 3.63 8.76 -16.79
CA ILE A 271 4.90 9.24 -16.23
C ILE A 271 5.88 9.60 -17.34
N ALA A 272 6.04 8.72 -18.34
CA ALA A 272 7.00 8.93 -19.42
C ALA A 272 6.65 10.11 -20.34
N LEU A 273 5.35 10.37 -20.54
CA LEU A 273 4.88 11.44 -21.41
C LEU A 273 4.83 12.80 -20.72
N ASP A 274 4.26 12.83 -19.51
CA ASP A 274 3.87 14.09 -18.88
C ASP A 274 4.95 14.61 -17.89
N HIS A 275 5.89 13.75 -17.48
CA HIS A 275 6.87 14.08 -16.46
C HIS A 275 8.34 13.80 -16.86
N PRO A 276 8.81 14.35 -18.00
CA PRO A 276 10.22 14.17 -18.42
C PRO A 276 11.22 14.87 -17.48
N SER A 277 10.73 15.79 -16.66
CA SER A 277 11.49 16.48 -15.60
C SER A 277 10.82 16.24 -14.26
N LYS A 278 11.58 16.35 -13.18
CA LYS A 278 11.05 16.19 -11.81
C LYS A 278 9.88 17.16 -11.55
N PRO A 279 8.66 16.65 -11.32
CA PRO A 279 7.52 17.52 -11.01
C PRO A 279 7.54 17.99 -9.56
N PHE A 280 6.88 19.10 -9.27
CA PHE A 280 6.38 19.41 -7.93
C PHE A 280 5.15 18.53 -7.67
N LEU A 281 5.18 17.71 -6.61
CA LEU A 281 4.06 16.88 -6.21
C LEU A 281 3.46 17.40 -4.90
N ALA A 282 2.35 18.14 -4.99
CA ALA A 282 1.63 18.64 -3.83
C ALA A 282 1.12 17.48 -2.95
N ASP A 283 1.46 17.48 -1.64
CA ASP A 283 0.94 16.47 -0.72
C ASP A 283 -0.58 16.53 -0.60
N ARG A 284 -1.24 15.38 -0.47
CA ARG A 284 -2.71 15.26 -0.45
C ARG A 284 -3.38 16.07 0.64
N GLY A 285 -2.75 16.18 1.78
CA GLY A 285 -3.32 16.85 2.94
C GLY A 285 -2.65 18.18 3.30
N VAL A 286 -1.51 18.46 2.69
CA VAL A 286 -0.70 19.67 2.91
C VAL A 286 -0.16 20.14 1.56
N PRO A 287 -1.00 20.76 0.71
CA PRO A 287 -0.66 21.04 -0.70
C PRO A 287 0.58 21.91 -0.91
N GLU A 288 1.00 22.67 0.10
CA GLU A 288 2.23 23.44 0.09
C GLU A 288 3.50 22.60 0.18
N HIS A 289 3.40 21.32 0.59
CA HIS A 289 4.53 20.41 0.67
C HIS A 289 4.77 19.68 -0.64
N ASP A 290 6.00 19.71 -1.13
CA ASP A 290 6.43 18.90 -2.25
C ASP A 290 6.85 17.50 -1.76
N VAL A 291 6.09 16.49 -2.15
CA VAL A 291 6.40 15.08 -1.83
C VAL A 291 7.73 14.63 -2.45
N PHE A 292 8.18 15.30 -3.52
CA PHE A 292 9.45 15.05 -4.19
C PHE A 292 10.60 15.97 -3.73
N ALA A 293 10.42 16.81 -2.71
CA ALA A 293 11.44 17.78 -2.24
C ALA A 293 12.81 17.14 -1.96
N ARG A 294 12.85 15.88 -1.51
CA ARG A 294 14.08 15.16 -1.15
C ARG A 294 14.74 14.40 -2.30
N ILE A 295 14.19 14.48 -3.50
CA ILE A 295 14.70 13.80 -4.70
C ILE A 295 15.52 14.80 -5.49
N THR A 296 16.78 14.48 -5.77
CA THR A 296 17.62 15.30 -6.64
C THR A 296 17.23 15.12 -8.12
N GLU A 297 17.62 16.05 -8.98
CA GLU A 297 17.37 15.95 -10.42
C GLU A 297 18.01 14.69 -11.02
N ASP A 298 19.24 14.34 -10.60
CA ASP A 298 19.95 13.15 -11.07
C ASP A 298 19.24 11.85 -10.61
N GLU A 299 18.77 11.80 -9.37
CA GLU A 299 18.00 10.66 -8.86
C GLU A 299 16.69 10.49 -9.61
N TYR A 300 16.02 11.61 -9.95
CA TYR A 300 14.80 11.59 -10.75
C TYR A 300 15.08 11.13 -12.18
N SER A 301 16.12 11.63 -12.82
CA SER A 301 16.52 11.22 -14.18
C SER A 301 16.75 9.71 -14.26
N ASN A 302 17.51 9.15 -13.33
CA ASN A 302 17.77 7.71 -13.28
C ASN A 302 16.48 6.89 -13.10
N PHE A 303 15.57 7.37 -12.27
CA PHE A 303 14.26 6.74 -12.06
C PHE A 303 13.40 6.86 -13.33
N TYR A 304 13.38 8.02 -13.98
CA TYR A 304 12.61 8.29 -15.20
C TYR A 304 13.06 7.39 -16.36
N ASP A 305 14.39 7.22 -16.56
CA ASP A 305 14.94 6.34 -17.58
C ASP A 305 14.49 4.89 -17.38
N ALA A 306 14.48 4.42 -16.14
CA ALA A 306 13.98 3.08 -15.79
C ALA A 306 12.47 2.95 -16.09
N VAL A 307 11.68 3.99 -15.81
CA VAL A 307 10.24 4.01 -16.12
C VAL A 307 10.03 3.98 -17.64
N CYS A 308 10.74 4.77 -18.42
CA CYS A 308 10.62 4.82 -19.89
C CYS A 308 10.93 3.45 -20.53
N GLY A 309 11.98 2.79 -20.07
CA GLY A 309 12.31 1.42 -20.51
C GLY A 309 11.21 0.42 -20.17
N THR A 310 10.71 0.50 -18.96
CA THR A 310 9.63 -0.38 -18.46
C THR A 310 8.30 -0.15 -19.16
N ALA A 311 7.93 1.09 -19.44
CA ALA A 311 6.69 1.44 -20.15
C ALA A 311 6.61 0.75 -21.52
N LYS A 312 7.72 0.71 -22.27
CA LYS A 312 7.80 0.02 -23.57
C LYS A 312 7.53 -1.48 -23.43
N ILE A 313 8.23 -2.15 -22.49
CA ILE A 313 8.07 -3.59 -22.27
C ILE A 313 6.65 -3.90 -21.77
N ALA A 314 6.11 -3.08 -20.87
CA ALA A 314 4.74 -3.24 -20.35
C ALA A 314 3.69 -3.08 -21.46
N ARG A 315 3.87 -2.12 -22.36
CA ARG A 315 2.99 -1.91 -23.52
C ARG A 315 3.06 -3.12 -24.48
N GLU A 316 4.25 -3.57 -24.80
CA GLU A 316 4.45 -4.76 -25.63
C GLU A 316 3.84 -6.02 -25.02
N ALA A 317 3.97 -6.19 -23.68
CA ALA A 317 3.35 -7.32 -22.97
C ALA A 317 1.82 -7.26 -23.01
N PHE A 318 1.25 -6.07 -22.86
CA PHE A 318 -0.19 -5.84 -22.84
C PHE A 318 -0.83 -5.99 -24.22
N ASP A 319 -0.17 -5.54 -25.27
CA ASP A 319 -0.68 -5.60 -26.66
C ASP A 319 -0.43 -6.96 -27.32
N CYS A 320 0.44 -7.79 -26.71
CA CYS A 320 0.78 -9.11 -27.25
C CYS A 320 -0.43 -10.04 -27.24
N GLU A 321 -0.78 -10.63 -28.40
CA GLU A 321 -1.87 -11.59 -28.51
C GLU A 321 -1.45 -12.99 -28.07
N ASN A 322 -0.17 -13.31 -28.21
CA ASN A 322 0.37 -14.60 -27.78
C ASN A 322 0.52 -14.61 -26.25
N LEU A 323 -0.20 -15.53 -25.60
CA LEU A 323 -0.18 -15.64 -24.14
C LEU A 323 1.23 -15.95 -23.60
N TYR A 324 1.98 -16.83 -24.25
CA TYR A 324 3.33 -17.19 -23.81
C TYR A 324 4.24 -15.97 -23.84
N ASP A 325 4.27 -15.22 -24.93
CA ASP A 325 5.13 -14.07 -25.12
C ASP A 325 4.71 -12.92 -24.17
N SER A 326 3.41 -12.68 -24.01
CA SER A 326 2.88 -11.69 -23.06
C SER A 326 3.35 -12.00 -21.62
N VAL A 327 3.18 -13.25 -21.19
CA VAL A 327 3.57 -13.70 -19.84
C VAL A 327 5.09 -13.60 -19.64
N CYS A 328 5.89 -13.95 -20.65
CA CYS A 328 7.35 -13.80 -20.59
C CYS A 328 7.78 -12.36 -20.36
N LYS A 329 7.17 -11.39 -21.07
CA LYS A 329 7.46 -9.95 -20.89
C LYS A 329 7.04 -9.44 -19.52
N TRP A 330 5.86 -9.80 -19.02
CA TRP A 330 5.44 -9.46 -17.67
C TRP A 330 6.39 -10.05 -16.61
N ARG A 331 6.87 -11.27 -16.83
CA ARG A 331 7.83 -11.91 -15.94
C ARG A 331 9.21 -11.25 -15.98
N GLU A 332 9.62 -10.71 -17.12
CA GLU A 332 10.83 -9.87 -17.22
C GLU A 332 10.73 -8.66 -16.28
N LEU A 333 9.57 -7.99 -16.22
CA LEU A 333 9.36 -6.82 -15.36
C LEU A 333 9.26 -7.16 -13.88
N PHE A 334 8.58 -8.25 -13.52
CA PHE A 334 8.23 -8.56 -12.12
C PHE A 334 9.05 -9.69 -11.50
N GLY A 335 9.93 -10.31 -12.28
CA GLY A 335 10.80 -11.39 -11.83
C GLY A 335 10.05 -12.69 -11.55
N THR A 336 10.66 -13.54 -10.71
CA THR A 336 10.17 -14.90 -10.43
C THR A 336 8.83 -14.98 -9.72
N GLU A 337 8.38 -13.89 -9.09
CA GLU A 337 7.06 -13.85 -8.43
C GLU A 337 5.91 -13.76 -9.43
N PHE A 338 6.17 -13.27 -10.65
CA PHE A 338 5.20 -13.41 -11.72
C PHE A 338 5.20 -14.87 -12.23
N PRO A 339 4.05 -15.55 -12.33
CA PRO A 339 4.00 -16.95 -12.71
C PRO A 339 4.68 -17.22 -14.05
N PRO A 340 5.28 -18.41 -14.26
CA PRO A 340 5.89 -18.77 -15.53
C PRO A 340 4.85 -18.87 -16.65
N ALA A 341 5.30 -18.60 -17.87
CA ALA A 341 4.48 -18.85 -19.06
C ALA A 341 4.11 -20.35 -19.14
N PRO A 342 2.94 -20.70 -19.73
CA PRO A 342 2.60 -22.08 -19.95
C PRO A 342 3.64 -22.73 -20.88
N GLU A 343 3.95 -24.01 -20.66
CA GLU A 343 4.83 -24.70 -21.61
C GLU A 343 4.23 -24.60 -23.02
N PRO A 344 5.04 -24.24 -24.03
CA PRO A 344 4.55 -24.27 -25.39
C PRO A 344 4.03 -25.63 -25.68
N THR A 345 2.73 -25.78 -25.91
CA THR A 345 2.13 -27.01 -26.38
C THR A 345 2.87 -27.35 -27.64
N LYS A 346 3.73 -28.41 -27.58
CA LYS A 346 4.24 -29.02 -28.79
C LYS A 346 2.99 -29.38 -29.56
N SER A 347 2.73 -28.66 -30.66
CA SER A 347 1.70 -29.08 -31.60
C SER A 347 2.13 -30.45 -32.08
N ASN A 348 1.63 -31.51 -31.42
CA ASN A 348 1.58 -32.79 -32.03
C ASN A 348 0.65 -32.62 -33.23
N SER A 349 1.23 -32.29 -34.35
CA SER A 349 0.62 -32.51 -35.65
C SER A 349 0.49 -34.05 -35.87
N SER A 350 -0.26 -34.70 -35.02
CA SER A 350 -0.84 -35.98 -35.34
C SER A 350 -2.22 -35.69 -35.95
N THR A 351 -2.21 -35.31 -37.21
CA THR A 351 -3.27 -35.63 -38.12
C THR A 351 -3.48 -37.13 -38.07
N GLY A 352 -4.50 -37.54 -37.38
CA GLY A 352 -4.81 -38.92 -37.31
C GLY A 352 -6.09 -39.14 -36.53
N PHE A 353 -7.23 -38.82 -37.15
CA PHE A 353 -8.41 -39.61 -36.87
C PHE A 353 -8.06 -41.06 -37.23
N SER A 354 -7.75 -41.89 -36.24
CA SER A 354 -7.70 -43.34 -36.48
C SER A 354 -9.13 -43.77 -36.81
N THR A 355 -9.32 -44.19 -38.05
CA THR A 355 -10.54 -44.85 -38.47
C THR A 355 -10.75 -46.05 -37.55
N ARG A 356 -11.86 -46.02 -36.82
CA ARG A 356 -12.27 -47.07 -35.91
C ARG A 356 -12.56 -48.32 -36.71
N THR A 357 -11.65 -49.29 -36.69
CA THR A 357 -11.80 -50.61 -37.33
C THR A 357 -12.43 -51.67 -36.41
N GLU A 358 -13.44 -51.28 -35.65
CA GLU A 358 -14.22 -52.26 -34.91
C GLU A 358 -15.59 -52.42 -35.56
N LYS A 359 -15.86 -53.63 -36.01
CA LYS A 359 -17.18 -54.04 -36.50
C LYS A 359 -18.21 -53.89 -35.40
N SER A 360 -19.30 -53.20 -35.70
CA SER A 360 -20.46 -53.07 -34.80
C SER A 360 -21.02 -54.50 -34.50
N ILE A 361 -20.99 -54.88 -33.24
CA ILE A 361 -21.73 -56.03 -32.74
C ILE A 361 -23.22 -55.65 -32.76
N ALA A 362 -24.00 -56.40 -33.53
CA ALA A 362 -25.46 -56.26 -33.63
C ALA A 362 -26.08 -56.54 -32.25
N ILE A 363 -26.82 -55.57 -31.71
CA ILE A 363 -27.60 -55.74 -30.49
C ILE A 363 -28.87 -56.56 -30.86
N PRO A 364 -29.17 -57.66 -30.17
CA PRO A 364 -30.40 -58.41 -30.43
C PRO A 364 -31.62 -57.60 -29.99
N GLU A 365 -32.67 -57.56 -30.83
CA GLU A 365 -33.95 -56.98 -30.49
C GLU A 365 -34.56 -57.67 -29.25
N VAL A 366 -34.74 -56.94 -28.16
CA VAL A 366 -35.57 -57.41 -27.03
C VAL A 366 -36.98 -56.91 -27.29
N ARG A 367 -37.91 -57.79 -27.65
CA ARG A 367 -39.34 -57.49 -27.66
C ARG A 367 -39.85 -57.46 -26.23
N PHE A 368 -40.43 -56.41 -25.89
CA PHE A 368 -41.27 -56.27 -24.66
C PHE A 368 -42.70 -56.79 -25.04
N ALA A 369 -43.15 -57.77 -24.27
CA ALA A 369 -44.52 -58.16 -24.21
C ALA A 369 -45.22 -57.36 -23.10
#